data_53d4fd107cf0b03dfb7f282bb9f6d4c0
#
_entry.id   53d4fd107cf0b03dfb7f282bb9f6d4c0
#
_cell.length_a   1.000
_cell.length_b   1.000
_cell.length_c   1.000
_cell.angle_alpha   90.00
_cell.angle_beta   90.00
_cell.angle_gamma   90.00
#
_symmetry.space_group_name_H-M   'P 1'
#
loop_
_entity.id
_entity.type
_entity.pdbx_description
1 polymer ?
#
loop_
_entity_poly.entity_id
_entity_poly.type
_entity_poly.pdbx_seq_one_letter_code
_entity_poly.pdbx_strand_id
1 'polypeptide(L)'
;MKKKMKHGKSFTMKGAAAMKKESKDNEFGFSSAENQNNESFPREKSGMSAKRKAWIYSVRALMTAATGITLALALFLVVYVLAKGLPNLSFELLTTAPSYLSGRVGILPDILNSLYIVFATLIIVLPLGVGSAVYLTEYARNKKIVSAIEYAAEALSGIPSIIYGLVGMLFFCQFMGLQTSLFAGALTLAIMNLPTIMRTTQESLKTVPNSYREGAFALGAGKWRVIRTVVLPGCVDGIVTGCILSVGRVLGESAALLYTAGFAHVLNGFFEAMSGSGATLTVALYFYAKEEGAFDVAFAIASILMILTLAINLAATLAGKHFEKRRNA
;
A
#
# COMPACT_ATOMS: atom_id res chain seq x y z
N MET A 1 9.07 28.05 79.96
CA MET A 1 8.95 29.45 80.20
C MET A 1 8.22 30.12 79.04
N LYS A 2 7.13 30.80 79.31
CA LYS A 2 6.22 31.49 78.43
C LYS A 2 6.86 32.53 77.52
N LYS A 3 6.48 32.65 76.23
CA LYS A 3 6.11 33.91 75.53
C LYS A 3 5.65 33.63 74.11
N LYS A 4 4.38 33.58 73.96
CA LYS A 4 3.43 34.50 73.27
C LYS A 4 3.32 34.33 71.76
N MET A 5 2.27 33.57 71.38
CA MET A 5 1.43 33.86 70.19
C MET A 5 0.92 35.30 70.25
N LYS A 6 1.12 36.04 69.17
CA LYS A 6 0.25 37.13 68.64
C LYS A 6 0.90 37.66 67.37
N HIS A 7 0.52 37.15 66.23
CA HIS A 7 0.48 37.88 64.95
C HIS A 7 -0.04 36.91 63.85
N GLY A 8 -1.30 36.70 63.86
CA GLY A 8 -1.95 35.90 62.85
C GLY A 8 -3.43 36.26 62.72
N LYS A 9 -3.76 37.46 62.27
CA LYS A 9 -5.12 37.81 61.79
C LYS A 9 -5.21 39.07 60.97
N SER A 10 -4.11 39.67 60.48
CA SER A 10 -4.19 40.88 59.67
C SER A 10 -3.77 40.71 58.21
N PHE A 11 -3.33 39.52 57.82
CA PHE A 11 -2.81 39.29 56.46
C PHE A 11 -3.85 38.74 55.44
N THR A 12 -4.98 38.26 55.92
CA THR A 12 -5.99 37.60 55.05
C THR A 12 -7.01 38.55 54.41
N MET A 13 -7.21 39.76 54.93
CA MET A 13 -8.19 40.70 54.34
C MET A 13 -7.61 41.63 53.26
N LYS A 14 -6.32 41.92 53.29
CA LYS A 14 -5.66 42.73 52.23
C LYS A 14 -5.34 41.91 50.98
N GLY A 15 -5.10 40.60 51.11
CA GLY A 15 -4.85 39.71 49.97
C GLY A 15 -6.14 39.44 49.13
N ALA A 16 -7.28 39.31 49.80
CA ALA A 16 -8.56 39.11 49.10
C ALA A 16 -9.06 40.34 48.34
N ALA A 17 -8.75 41.54 48.85
CA ALA A 17 -9.10 42.78 48.16
C ALA A 17 -8.18 43.09 46.95
N ALA A 18 -6.89 42.70 47.02
CA ALA A 18 -5.97 42.82 45.90
C ALA A 18 -6.30 41.84 44.76
N MET A 19 -6.65 40.58 45.05
CA MET A 19 -7.09 39.60 44.03
C MET A 19 -8.40 39.98 43.36
N LYS A 20 -9.32 40.64 44.09
CA LYS A 20 -10.60 41.06 43.51
C LYS A 20 -10.47 42.32 42.65
N LYS A 21 -9.41 43.14 42.84
CA LYS A 21 -9.09 44.26 41.99
C LYS A 21 -8.37 43.84 40.73
N GLU A 22 -7.47 42.85 40.82
CA GLU A 22 -6.75 42.29 39.67
C GLU A 22 -7.66 41.50 38.74
N SER A 23 -8.70 40.81 39.28
CA SER A 23 -9.75 40.12 38.49
C SER A 23 -10.64 41.12 37.73
N LYS A 24 -10.94 42.31 38.27
CA LYS A 24 -11.73 43.31 37.56
C LYS A 24 -10.93 44.06 36.50
N ASP A 25 -9.64 44.29 36.72
CA ASP A 25 -8.79 44.93 35.72
C ASP A 25 -8.49 43.97 34.53
N ASN A 26 -8.47 42.64 34.75
CA ASN A 26 -8.36 41.65 33.71
C ASN A 26 -9.65 41.45 32.88
N GLU A 27 -10.85 41.57 33.50
CA GLU A 27 -12.12 41.54 32.74
C GLU A 27 -12.29 42.77 31.85
N PHE A 28 -11.79 43.94 32.25
CA PHE A 28 -11.83 45.17 31.45
C PHE A 28 -10.81 45.16 30.31
N GLY A 29 -9.67 44.45 30.46
CA GLY A 29 -8.63 44.28 29.44
C GLY A 29 -9.05 43.31 28.33
N PHE A 30 -9.79 42.25 28.66
CA PHE A 30 -10.24 41.25 27.70
C PHE A 30 -11.37 41.75 26.79
N SER A 31 -12.29 42.59 27.33
CA SER A 31 -13.37 43.22 26.56
C SER A 31 -12.87 44.28 25.59
N SER A 32 -11.75 44.94 25.88
CA SER A 32 -11.15 45.92 24.98
C SER A 32 -10.30 45.32 23.86
N ALA A 33 -9.72 44.13 24.11
CA ALA A 33 -8.95 43.38 23.10
C ALA A 33 -9.84 42.67 22.09
N GLU A 34 -11.04 42.21 22.49
CA GLU A 34 -11.98 41.55 21.61
C GLU A 34 -12.66 42.51 20.61
N ASN A 35 -12.71 43.81 20.97
CA ASN A 35 -13.29 44.83 20.11
C ASN A 35 -12.29 45.49 19.15
N GLN A 36 -10.97 45.24 19.30
CA GLN A 36 -9.95 45.73 18.36
C GLN A 36 -9.59 44.73 17.26
N ASN A 37 -9.98 43.45 17.40
CA ASN A 37 -9.78 42.43 16.34
C ASN A 37 -10.90 42.37 15.31
N ASN A 38 -11.90 43.27 15.39
CA ASN A 38 -12.92 43.44 14.36
C ASN A 38 -12.58 44.55 13.36
N GLU A 39 -11.32 44.96 13.26
CA GLU A 39 -10.85 45.58 12.02
C GLU A 39 -10.92 44.46 10.95
N SER A 40 -12.05 44.45 10.26
CA SER A 40 -12.23 43.72 9.00
C SER A 40 -11.01 44.03 8.13
N PHE A 41 -10.06 43.05 8.06
CA PHE A 41 -9.11 43.08 6.95
C PHE A 41 -9.95 43.36 5.70
N PRO A 42 -9.65 44.43 4.96
CA PRO A 42 -10.34 44.66 3.74
C PRO A 42 -10.15 43.39 2.91
N ARG A 43 -11.22 42.62 2.73
CA ARG A 43 -11.27 41.63 1.69
C ARG A 43 -11.16 42.43 0.40
N GLU A 44 -9.92 42.74 0.05
CA GLU A 44 -9.59 43.21 -1.26
C GLU A 44 -10.18 42.18 -2.21
N LYS A 45 -11.32 42.53 -2.77
CA LYS A 45 -11.85 41.87 -3.96
C LYS A 45 -10.86 42.20 -5.08
N SER A 46 -9.64 41.69 -4.98
CA SER A 46 -8.69 41.74 -6.05
C SER A 46 -9.32 40.90 -7.18
N GLY A 47 -10.10 41.57 -7.98
CA GLY A 47 -10.65 41.02 -9.19
C GLY A 47 -9.47 40.51 -9.99
N MET A 48 -9.25 39.18 -10.01
CA MET A 48 -8.19 38.59 -10.79
C MET A 48 -8.24 39.17 -12.19
N SER A 49 -7.12 39.74 -12.65
CA SER A 49 -6.98 40.26 -14.02
C SER A 49 -7.54 39.25 -15.03
N ALA A 50 -8.24 39.75 -16.06
CA ALA A 50 -8.81 38.89 -17.12
C ALA A 50 -7.75 37.96 -17.74
N LYS A 51 -6.51 38.41 -17.87
CA LYS A 51 -5.38 37.57 -18.33
C LYS A 51 -5.08 36.41 -17.35
N ARG A 52 -5.12 36.66 -16.04
CA ARG A 52 -4.90 35.62 -15.02
C ARG A 52 -6.05 34.60 -14.98
N LYS A 53 -7.28 35.05 -15.15
CA LYS A 53 -8.45 34.16 -15.28
C LYS A 53 -8.32 33.30 -16.53
N ALA A 54 -8.04 33.89 -17.69
CA ALA A 54 -7.83 33.16 -18.93
C ALA A 54 -6.71 32.11 -18.81
N TRP A 55 -5.58 32.47 -18.19
CA TRP A 55 -4.49 31.54 -17.90
C TRP A 55 -4.93 30.37 -17.01
N ILE A 56 -5.63 30.63 -15.92
CA ILE A 56 -6.14 29.58 -15.00
C ILE A 56 -7.12 28.66 -15.75
N TYR A 57 -8.03 29.21 -16.56
CA TYR A 57 -8.96 28.40 -17.35
C TYR A 57 -8.26 27.57 -18.42
N SER A 58 -7.24 28.09 -19.11
CA SER A 58 -6.50 27.34 -20.12
C SER A 58 -5.69 26.20 -19.48
N VAL A 59 -5.01 26.45 -18.35
CA VAL A 59 -4.29 25.39 -17.62
C VAL A 59 -5.26 24.33 -17.09
N ARG A 60 -6.40 24.76 -16.54
CA ARG A 60 -7.42 23.82 -16.07
C ARG A 60 -8.02 22.98 -17.21
N ALA A 61 -8.30 23.60 -18.34
CA ALA A 61 -8.79 22.89 -19.52
C ALA A 61 -7.75 21.87 -20.04
N LEU A 62 -6.46 22.26 -20.06
CA LEU A 62 -5.38 21.36 -20.45
C LEU A 62 -5.27 20.16 -19.48
N MET A 63 -5.33 20.41 -18.18
CA MET A 63 -5.29 19.34 -17.17
C MET A 63 -6.49 18.39 -17.27
N THR A 64 -7.71 18.93 -17.45
CA THR A 64 -8.92 18.10 -17.62
C THR A 64 -8.89 17.33 -18.95
N ALA A 65 -8.39 17.93 -20.03
CA ALA A 65 -8.22 17.24 -21.31
C ALA A 65 -7.20 16.09 -21.20
N ALA A 66 -6.03 16.34 -20.59
CA ALA A 66 -5.01 15.32 -20.36
C ALA A 66 -5.56 14.15 -19.51
N THR A 67 -6.28 14.44 -18.42
CA THR A 67 -6.93 13.43 -17.59
C THR A 67 -7.98 12.64 -18.39
N GLY A 68 -8.80 13.34 -19.20
CA GLY A 68 -9.80 12.69 -20.06
C GLY A 68 -9.18 11.76 -21.10
N ILE A 69 -8.11 12.18 -21.74
CA ILE A 69 -7.37 11.35 -22.73
C ILE A 69 -6.78 10.10 -22.05
N THR A 70 -6.14 10.26 -20.90
CA THR A 70 -5.55 9.13 -20.16
C THR A 70 -6.62 8.12 -19.75
N LEU A 71 -7.76 8.61 -19.23
CA LEU A 71 -8.88 7.74 -18.83
C LEU A 71 -9.50 7.03 -20.05
N ALA A 72 -9.70 7.76 -21.16
CA ALA A 72 -10.24 7.19 -22.38
C ALA A 72 -9.30 6.13 -22.97
N LEU A 73 -8.00 6.36 -22.97
CA LEU A 73 -7.00 5.39 -23.43
C LEU A 73 -6.99 4.13 -22.56
N ALA A 74 -7.01 4.30 -21.24
CA ALA A 74 -7.05 3.16 -20.31
C ALA A 74 -8.34 2.32 -20.52
N LEU A 75 -9.50 2.99 -20.60
CA LEU A 75 -10.77 2.33 -20.88
C LEU A 75 -10.79 1.63 -22.23
N PHE A 76 -10.27 2.28 -23.26
CA PHE A 76 -10.13 1.70 -24.60
C PHE A 76 -9.29 0.41 -24.56
N LEU A 77 -8.14 0.40 -23.90
CA LEU A 77 -7.30 -0.79 -23.78
C LEU A 77 -8.02 -1.93 -23.07
N VAL A 78 -8.69 -1.64 -21.96
CA VAL A 78 -9.49 -2.64 -21.21
C VAL A 78 -10.57 -3.24 -22.11
N VAL A 79 -11.38 -2.39 -22.74
CA VAL A 79 -12.47 -2.84 -23.63
C VAL A 79 -11.92 -3.59 -24.84
N TYR A 80 -10.83 -3.15 -25.43
CA TYR A 80 -10.20 -3.81 -26.57
C TYR A 80 -9.73 -5.23 -26.22
N VAL A 81 -9.01 -5.39 -25.10
CA VAL A 81 -8.54 -6.70 -24.64
C VAL A 81 -9.72 -7.64 -24.35
N LEU A 82 -10.73 -7.16 -23.64
CA LEU A 82 -11.92 -7.96 -23.36
C LEU A 82 -12.71 -8.32 -24.62
N ALA A 83 -12.90 -7.38 -25.55
CA ALA A 83 -13.62 -7.63 -26.79
C ALA A 83 -12.93 -8.66 -27.69
N LYS A 84 -11.58 -8.70 -27.67
CA LYS A 84 -10.80 -9.70 -28.40
C LYS A 84 -10.67 -11.03 -27.66
N GLY A 85 -10.59 -11.03 -26.34
CA GLY A 85 -10.31 -12.22 -25.57
C GLY A 85 -11.56 -13.01 -25.15
N LEU A 86 -12.67 -12.33 -24.80
CA LEU A 86 -13.91 -13.03 -24.37
C LEU A 86 -14.47 -14.04 -25.38
N PRO A 87 -14.49 -13.74 -26.71
CA PRO A 87 -14.96 -14.72 -27.69
C PRO A 87 -14.14 -16.02 -27.74
N ASN A 88 -12.86 -15.94 -27.40
CA ASN A 88 -11.93 -17.07 -27.43
C ASN A 88 -11.89 -17.86 -26.10
N LEU A 89 -12.69 -17.45 -25.09
CA LEU A 89 -12.82 -18.17 -23.84
C LEU A 89 -13.73 -19.38 -24.01
N SER A 90 -13.15 -20.57 -23.89
CA SER A 90 -13.91 -21.81 -23.78
C SER A 90 -13.82 -22.39 -22.36
N PHE A 91 -14.83 -23.12 -21.96
CA PHE A 91 -14.78 -23.82 -20.66
C PHE A 91 -13.63 -24.84 -20.64
N GLU A 92 -13.32 -25.45 -21.78
CA GLU A 92 -12.22 -26.39 -21.94
C GLU A 92 -10.87 -25.68 -21.68
N LEU A 93 -10.64 -24.47 -22.23
CA LEU A 93 -9.45 -23.69 -22.00
C LEU A 93 -9.20 -23.43 -20.49
N LEU A 94 -10.26 -23.15 -19.74
CA LEU A 94 -10.18 -22.82 -18.31
C LEU A 94 -9.97 -24.03 -17.40
N THR A 95 -10.44 -25.21 -17.79
CA THR A 95 -10.52 -26.38 -16.91
C THR A 95 -9.54 -27.48 -17.25
N THR A 96 -8.80 -27.35 -18.34
CA THR A 96 -7.84 -28.37 -18.76
C THR A 96 -6.40 -27.94 -18.63
N ALA A 97 -5.51 -28.92 -18.53
CA ALA A 97 -4.08 -28.72 -18.70
C ALA A 97 -3.69 -28.84 -20.19
N PRO A 98 -2.68 -28.12 -20.66
CA PRO A 98 -2.23 -28.25 -22.03
C PRO A 98 -1.66 -29.63 -22.29
N SER A 99 -1.86 -30.13 -23.52
CA SER A 99 -1.34 -31.42 -23.97
C SER A 99 -0.86 -31.32 -25.41
N TYR A 100 0.43 -31.41 -25.60
CA TYR A 100 1.06 -31.38 -26.91
C TYR A 100 0.64 -32.59 -27.78
N LEU A 101 0.38 -33.74 -27.15
CA LEU A 101 -0.01 -34.98 -27.87
C LEU A 101 -1.41 -34.86 -28.49
N SER A 102 -2.33 -34.17 -27.82
CA SER A 102 -3.71 -33.97 -28.30
C SER A 102 -3.94 -32.60 -28.97
N GLY A 103 -2.92 -31.76 -29.07
CA GLY A 103 -3.06 -30.38 -29.57
C GLY A 103 -3.97 -29.50 -28.69
N ARG A 104 -4.24 -29.93 -27.45
CA ARG A 104 -5.14 -29.23 -26.54
C ARG A 104 -4.41 -28.06 -25.86
N VAL A 105 -5.05 -26.90 -25.94
CA VAL A 105 -4.62 -25.69 -25.20
C VAL A 105 -5.45 -25.58 -23.92
N GLY A 106 -4.80 -25.55 -22.77
CA GLY A 106 -5.44 -25.37 -21.47
C GLY A 106 -4.57 -24.50 -20.56
N ILE A 107 -5.18 -23.70 -19.70
CA ILE A 107 -4.49 -22.73 -18.85
C ILE A 107 -4.80 -22.92 -17.35
N LEU A 108 -5.46 -24.01 -16.99
CA LEU A 108 -5.76 -24.30 -15.58
C LEU A 108 -4.50 -24.30 -14.69
N PRO A 109 -3.38 -24.93 -15.08
CA PRO A 109 -2.15 -24.89 -14.28
C PRO A 109 -1.66 -23.48 -14.07
N ASP A 110 -1.71 -22.62 -15.09
CA ASP A 110 -1.20 -21.25 -15.03
C ASP A 110 -2.05 -20.36 -14.11
N ILE A 111 -3.39 -20.61 -14.08
CA ILE A 111 -4.30 -19.95 -13.13
C ILE A 111 -3.93 -20.34 -11.70
N LEU A 112 -3.77 -21.63 -11.42
CA LEU A 112 -3.42 -22.11 -10.08
C LEU A 112 -2.04 -21.66 -9.65
N ASN A 113 -1.04 -21.74 -10.52
CA ASN A 113 0.32 -21.25 -10.26
C ASN A 113 0.33 -19.74 -9.96
N SER A 114 -0.49 -18.94 -10.66
CA SER A 114 -0.65 -17.51 -10.38
C SER A 114 -1.23 -17.24 -9.00
N LEU A 115 -2.21 -18.03 -8.57
CA LEU A 115 -2.77 -17.95 -7.21
C LEU A 115 -1.75 -18.39 -6.16
N TYR A 116 -1.06 -19.49 -6.41
CA TYR A 116 -0.05 -20.03 -5.50
C TYR A 116 1.09 -19.05 -5.26
N ILE A 117 1.61 -18.42 -6.32
CA ILE A 117 2.72 -17.47 -6.19
C ILE A 117 2.29 -16.17 -5.48
N VAL A 118 1.07 -15.68 -5.73
CA VAL A 118 0.51 -14.53 -4.99
C VAL A 118 0.45 -14.85 -3.50
N PHE A 119 -0.11 -16.01 -3.15
CA PHE A 119 -0.26 -16.42 -1.76
C PHE A 119 1.09 -16.62 -1.08
N ALA A 120 2.03 -17.32 -1.72
CA ALA A 120 3.37 -17.53 -1.19
C ALA A 120 4.14 -16.22 -1.01
N THR A 121 4.09 -15.32 -2.00
CA THR A 121 4.72 -14.00 -1.92
C THR A 121 4.17 -13.18 -0.76
N LEU A 122 2.84 -13.14 -0.60
CA LEU A 122 2.19 -12.37 0.48
C LEU A 122 2.52 -12.93 1.86
N ILE A 123 2.55 -14.25 2.04
CA ILE A 123 2.96 -14.87 3.31
C ILE A 123 4.36 -14.43 3.73
N ILE A 124 5.26 -14.24 2.77
CA ILE A 124 6.65 -13.83 3.05
C ILE A 124 6.74 -12.32 3.24
N VAL A 125 6.17 -11.55 2.31
CA VAL A 125 6.40 -10.09 2.29
C VAL A 125 5.61 -9.33 3.34
N LEU A 126 4.40 -9.79 3.73
CA LEU A 126 3.59 -9.09 4.71
C LEU A 126 4.25 -9.01 6.09
N PRO A 127 4.67 -10.13 6.72
CA PRO A 127 5.31 -10.05 8.03
C PRO A 127 6.63 -9.28 7.98
N LEU A 128 7.41 -9.41 6.90
CA LEU A 128 8.67 -8.69 6.75
C LEU A 128 8.45 -7.19 6.51
N GLY A 129 7.53 -6.82 5.61
CA GLY A 129 7.23 -5.44 5.26
C GLY A 129 6.55 -4.68 6.41
N VAL A 130 5.53 -5.27 7.02
CA VAL A 130 4.85 -4.66 8.17
C VAL A 130 5.78 -4.61 9.37
N GLY A 131 6.54 -5.67 9.65
CA GLY A 131 7.51 -5.72 10.74
C GLY A 131 8.60 -4.68 10.61
N SER A 132 9.18 -4.51 9.40
CA SER A 132 10.18 -3.48 9.13
C SER A 132 9.59 -2.07 9.26
N ALA A 133 8.38 -1.83 8.76
CA ALA A 133 7.68 -0.54 8.89
C ALA A 133 7.46 -0.16 10.37
N VAL A 134 6.97 -1.12 11.16
CA VAL A 134 6.78 -0.94 12.62
C VAL A 134 8.13 -0.66 13.30
N TYR A 135 9.17 -1.41 12.97
CA TYR A 135 10.49 -1.19 13.54
C TYR A 135 11.01 0.23 13.23
N LEU A 136 10.97 0.63 11.96
CA LEU A 136 11.47 1.92 11.52
C LEU A 136 10.67 3.12 12.07
N THR A 137 9.36 2.96 12.24
CA THR A 137 8.48 4.05 12.71
C THR A 137 8.44 4.13 14.23
N GLU A 138 8.38 2.99 14.93
CA GLU A 138 8.11 2.97 16.37
C GLU A 138 9.36 2.70 17.22
N TYR A 139 10.32 1.93 16.75
CA TYR A 139 11.48 1.51 17.54
C TYR A 139 12.78 2.24 17.20
N ALA A 140 13.01 2.55 15.94
CA ALA A 140 14.28 3.09 15.49
C ALA A 140 14.51 4.50 16.03
N ARG A 141 15.55 4.68 16.85
CA ARG A 141 15.95 5.98 17.44
C ARG A 141 16.90 6.77 16.55
N ASN A 142 17.71 6.07 15.77
CA ASN A 142 18.74 6.69 14.93
C ASN A 142 18.17 7.09 13.58
N LYS A 143 17.84 8.36 13.41
CA LYS A 143 17.30 8.92 12.16
C LYS A 143 18.18 8.67 10.94
N LYS A 144 19.51 8.59 11.09
CA LYS A 144 20.43 8.33 9.97
C LYS A 144 20.26 6.90 9.43
N ILE A 145 20.08 5.91 10.33
CA ILE A 145 19.85 4.52 9.93
C ILE A 145 18.47 4.39 9.25
N VAL A 146 17.43 5.03 9.81
CA VAL A 146 16.09 5.05 9.21
C VAL A 146 16.17 5.62 7.79
N SER A 147 16.77 6.79 7.62
CA SER A 147 16.91 7.43 6.31
C SER A 147 17.72 6.60 5.32
N ALA A 148 18.77 5.91 5.78
CA ALA A 148 19.56 5.02 4.92
C ALA A 148 18.75 3.81 4.44
N ILE A 149 17.93 3.20 5.31
CA ILE A 149 17.05 2.07 4.94
C ILE A 149 15.93 2.54 4.00
N GLU A 150 15.30 3.69 4.28
CA GLU A 150 14.28 4.27 3.41
C GLU A 150 14.84 4.59 2.02
N TYR A 151 16.05 5.16 1.94
CA TYR A 151 16.74 5.41 0.68
C TYR A 151 17.07 4.10 -0.07
N ALA A 152 17.57 3.07 0.63
CA ALA A 152 17.83 1.78 0.03
C ALA A 152 16.55 1.13 -0.53
N ALA A 153 15.43 1.20 0.22
CA ALA A 153 14.14 0.71 -0.24
C ALA A 153 13.63 1.49 -1.46
N GLU A 154 13.85 2.81 -1.52
CA GLU A 154 13.53 3.64 -2.67
C GLU A 154 14.35 3.26 -3.90
N ALA A 155 15.66 3.07 -3.73
CA ALA A 155 16.55 2.60 -4.79
C ALA A 155 16.12 1.22 -5.31
N LEU A 156 15.77 0.28 -4.42
CA LEU A 156 15.22 -1.02 -4.81
C LEU A 156 13.94 -0.88 -5.64
N SER A 157 13.02 -0.01 -5.27
CA SER A 157 11.76 0.16 -6.02
C SER A 157 11.96 0.69 -7.45
N GLY A 158 13.10 1.33 -7.74
CA GLY A 158 13.48 1.84 -9.06
C GLY A 158 14.16 0.83 -9.98
N ILE A 159 14.52 -0.36 -9.49
CA ILE A 159 15.20 -1.39 -10.30
C ILE A 159 14.19 -2.04 -11.26
N PRO A 160 14.49 -2.17 -12.58
CA PRO A 160 13.66 -2.92 -13.52
C PRO A 160 13.45 -4.37 -13.11
N SER A 161 12.23 -4.90 -13.27
CA SER A 161 11.86 -6.25 -12.82
C SER A 161 12.71 -7.37 -13.46
N ILE A 162 13.16 -7.18 -14.69
CA ILE A 162 14.05 -8.14 -15.36
C ILE A 162 15.36 -8.34 -14.60
N ILE A 163 15.91 -7.29 -14.00
CA ILE A 163 17.13 -7.36 -13.18
C ILE A 163 16.86 -8.18 -11.90
N TYR A 164 15.69 -7.99 -11.28
CA TYR A 164 15.27 -8.84 -10.17
C TYR A 164 15.17 -10.32 -10.57
N GLY A 165 14.66 -10.59 -11.78
CA GLY A 165 14.61 -11.94 -12.33
C GLY A 165 15.99 -12.56 -12.51
N LEU A 166 16.91 -11.84 -13.13
CA LEU A 166 18.29 -12.31 -13.33
C LEU A 166 19.02 -12.53 -12.01
N VAL A 167 18.96 -11.57 -11.10
CA VAL A 167 19.58 -11.69 -9.77
C VAL A 167 18.91 -12.82 -8.97
N GLY A 168 17.59 -12.93 -9.03
CA GLY A 168 16.82 -14.00 -8.39
C GLY A 168 17.20 -15.37 -8.92
N MET A 169 17.38 -15.51 -10.24
CA MET A 169 17.87 -16.74 -10.87
C MET A 169 19.26 -17.11 -10.37
N LEU A 170 20.20 -16.17 -10.40
CA LEU A 170 21.59 -16.42 -9.96
C LEU A 170 21.64 -16.77 -8.47
N PHE A 171 20.90 -16.05 -7.64
CA PHE A 171 20.95 -16.22 -6.19
C PHE A 171 20.09 -17.38 -5.70
N PHE A 172 18.80 -17.40 -6.01
CA PHE A 172 17.89 -18.41 -5.49
C PHE A 172 18.00 -19.73 -6.27
N CYS A 173 17.97 -19.68 -7.61
CA CYS A 173 17.95 -20.90 -8.39
C CYS A 173 19.32 -21.57 -8.44
N GLN A 174 20.40 -20.80 -8.66
CA GLN A 174 21.76 -21.38 -8.82
C GLN A 174 22.50 -21.46 -7.49
N PHE A 175 22.71 -20.33 -6.80
CA PHE A 175 23.54 -20.31 -5.59
C PHE A 175 22.89 -21.06 -4.42
N MET A 176 21.60 -20.85 -4.15
CA MET A 176 20.87 -21.58 -3.11
C MET A 176 20.41 -22.98 -3.53
N GLY A 177 20.52 -23.33 -4.82
CA GLY A 177 20.17 -24.66 -5.31
C GLY A 177 18.66 -24.95 -5.37
N LEU A 178 17.79 -23.90 -5.30
CA LEU A 178 16.33 -24.09 -5.39
C LEU A 178 15.86 -24.45 -6.80
N GLN A 179 16.77 -24.42 -7.78
CA GLN A 179 16.45 -24.58 -9.19
C GLN A 179 15.39 -23.59 -9.65
N THR A 180 14.92 -23.70 -10.89
CA THR A 180 13.80 -22.90 -11.39
C THR A 180 12.52 -23.43 -10.76
N SER A 181 11.90 -22.65 -9.88
CA SER A 181 10.74 -23.08 -9.09
C SER A 181 9.84 -21.90 -8.74
N LEU A 182 8.54 -22.17 -8.52
CA LEU A 182 7.61 -21.14 -8.05
C LEU A 182 8.04 -20.54 -6.71
N PHE A 183 8.73 -21.30 -5.86
CA PHE A 183 9.24 -20.78 -4.59
C PHE A 183 10.38 -19.77 -4.80
N ALA A 184 11.32 -20.04 -5.72
CA ALA A 184 12.35 -19.07 -6.09
C ALA A 184 11.73 -17.78 -6.68
N GLY A 185 10.68 -17.94 -7.50
CA GLY A 185 9.87 -16.83 -7.99
C GLY A 185 9.22 -16.03 -6.86
N ALA A 186 8.59 -16.70 -5.90
CA ALA A 186 7.94 -16.06 -4.75
C ALA A 186 8.93 -15.29 -3.87
N LEU A 187 10.14 -15.80 -3.64
CA LEU A 187 11.20 -15.11 -2.91
C LEU A 187 11.67 -13.85 -3.66
N THR A 188 11.86 -13.96 -4.97
CA THR A 188 12.25 -12.83 -5.82
C THR A 188 11.18 -11.73 -5.80
N LEU A 189 9.91 -12.11 -5.94
CA LEU A 189 8.79 -11.18 -5.86
C LEU A 189 8.60 -10.60 -4.46
N ALA A 190 8.91 -11.34 -3.42
CA ALA A 190 8.86 -10.83 -2.05
C ALA A 190 9.87 -9.70 -1.85
N ILE A 191 11.11 -9.85 -2.32
CA ILE A 191 12.12 -8.77 -2.27
C ILE A 191 11.66 -7.56 -3.08
N MET A 192 11.11 -7.78 -4.29
CA MET A 192 10.63 -6.72 -5.17
C MET A 192 9.44 -5.94 -4.58
N ASN A 193 8.56 -6.59 -3.82
CA ASN A 193 7.38 -5.98 -3.21
C ASN A 193 7.61 -5.44 -1.79
N LEU A 194 8.71 -5.83 -1.14
CA LEU A 194 9.04 -5.42 0.23
C LEU A 194 9.02 -3.88 0.43
N PRO A 195 9.63 -3.06 -0.45
CA PRO A 195 9.58 -1.60 -0.34
C PRO A 195 8.16 -1.05 -0.38
N THR A 196 7.29 -1.61 -1.20
CA THR A 196 5.90 -1.16 -1.35
C THR A 196 5.11 -1.38 -0.05
N ILE A 197 5.15 -2.60 0.50
CA ILE A 197 4.45 -2.93 1.76
C ILE A 197 5.03 -2.12 2.93
N MET A 198 6.35 -2.02 3.01
CA MET A 198 7.03 -1.24 4.05
C MET A 198 6.58 0.22 4.01
N ARG A 199 6.61 0.86 2.85
CA ARG A 199 6.32 2.28 2.69
C ARG A 199 4.85 2.60 2.96
N THR A 200 3.91 1.85 2.37
CA THR A 200 2.47 2.05 2.61
C THR A 200 2.10 1.84 4.08
N THR A 201 2.72 0.85 4.73
CA THR A 201 2.55 0.62 6.16
C THR A 201 3.13 1.75 7.00
N GLN A 202 4.34 2.25 6.68
CA GLN A 202 4.94 3.39 7.39
C GLN A 202 4.09 4.66 7.26
N GLU A 203 3.60 4.97 6.07
CA GLU A 203 2.73 6.11 5.84
C GLU A 203 1.46 6.01 6.69
N SER A 204 0.84 4.83 6.73
CA SER A 204 -0.34 4.61 7.55
C SER A 204 -0.04 4.66 9.06
N LEU A 205 1.10 4.14 9.52
CA LEU A 205 1.53 4.27 10.92
C LEU A 205 1.70 5.74 11.34
N LYS A 206 2.18 6.60 10.44
CA LYS A 206 2.35 8.05 10.69
C LYS A 206 1.02 8.80 10.77
N THR A 207 -0.08 8.29 10.23
CA THR A 207 -1.41 8.94 10.33
C THR A 207 -2.07 8.74 11.69
N VAL A 208 -1.66 7.75 12.47
CA VAL A 208 -2.21 7.52 13.82
C VAL A 208 -1.78 8.64 14.77
N PRO A 209 -2.73 9.37 15.39
CA PRO A 209 -2.41 10.50 16.28
C PRO A 209 -1.54 10.09 17.47
N ASN A 210 -0.58 10.94 17.84
CA ASN A 210 0.29 10.68 18.99
C ASN A 210 -0.49 10.62 20.32
N SER A 211 -1.59 11.36 20.43
CA SER A 211 -2.47 11.34 21.62
C SER A 211 -2.96 9.94 21.99
N TYR A 212 -3.19 9.07 21.00
CA TYR A 212 -3.59 7.67 21.25
C TYR A 212 -2.44 6.87 21.88
N ARG A 213 -1.20 7.11 21.42
CA ARG A 213 -0.02 6.48 22.00
C ARG A 213 0.23 6.96 23.43
N GLU A 214 0.19 8.27 23.63
CA GLU A 214 0.37 8.91 24.94
C GLU A 214 -0.70 8.48 25.95
N GLY A 215 -1.97 8.45 25.54
CA GLY A 215 -3.07 7.95 26.38
C GLY A 215 -2.89 6.50 26.82
N ALA A 216 -2.45 5.62 25.90
CA ALA A 216 -2.17 4.23 26.23
C ALA A 216 -0.95 4.08 27.15
N PHE A 217 0.10 4.87 26.98
CA PHE A 217 1.24 4.90 27.90
C PHE A 217 0.86 5.43 29.28
N ALA A 218 -0.01 6.45 29.37
CA ALA A 218 -0.50 7.01 30.63
C ALA A 218 -1.31 5.95 31.43
N LEU A 219 -1.98 5.01 30.76
CA LEU A 219 -2.66 3.87 31.35
C LEU A 219 -1.69 2.72 31.73
N GLY A 220 -0.38 2.91 31.61
CA GLY A 220 0.64 1.91 31.98
C GLY A 220 0.89 0.84 30.93
N ALA A 221 0.40 0.98 29.69
CA ALA A 221 0.64 0.01 28.63
C ALA A 221 2.12 0.02 28.19
N GLY A 222 2.74 -1.15 28.09
CA GLY A 222 4.08 -1.28 27.51
C GLY A 222 4.08 -1.04 26.00
N LYS A 223 5.23 -0.64 25.44
CA LYS A 223 5.36 -0.24 24.02
C LYS A 223 4.80 -1.25 23.01
N TRP A 224 5.11 -2.52 23.17
CA TRP A 224 4.56 -3.58 22.30
C TRP A 224 3.03 -3.69 22.39
N ARG A 225 2.48 -3.53 23.58
CA ARG A 225 1.03 -3.53 23.79
C ARG A 225 0.37 -2.37 23.05
N VAL A 226 0.94 -1.14 23.17
CA VAL A 226 0.45 0.04 22.45
C VAL A 226 0.46 -0.20 20.93
N ILE A 227 1.55 -0.73 20.39
CA ILE A 227 1.67 -1.03 18.96
C ILE A 227 0.59 -2.02 18.52
N ARG A 228 0.45 -3.14 19.23
CA ARG A 228 -0.47 -4.22 18.84
C ARG A 228 -1.95 -3.86 19.00
N THR A 229 -2.31 -3.08 20.04
CA THR A 229 -3.71 -2.83 20.39
C THR A 229 -4.23 -1.47 19.92
N VAL A 230 -3.36 -0.51 19.66
CA VAL A 230 -3.74 0.86 19.29
C VAL A 230 -3.25 1.20 17.90
N VAL A 231 -1.92 1.06 17.67
CA VAL A 231 -1.29 1.57 16.44
C VAL A 231 -1.58 0.68 15.23
N LEU A 232 -1.30 -0.63 15.32
CA LEU A 232 -1.55 -1.58 14.22
C LEU A 232 -3.02 -1.64 13.80
N PRO A 233 -3.99 -1.73 14.73
CA PRO A 233 -5.40 -1.64 14.33
C PRO A 233 -5.76 -0.31 13.68
N GLY A 234 -5.09 0.80 14.08
CA GLY A 234 -5.28 2.12 13.48
C GLY A 234 -4.78 2.26 12.04
N CYS A 235 -3.88 1.38 11.60
CA CYS A 235 -3.26 1.45 10.27
C CYS A 235 -3.62 0.26 9.33
N VAL A 236 -4.63 -0.53 9.67
CA VAL A 236 -5.07 -1.69 8.85
C VAL A 236 -5.36 -1.28 7.40
N ASP A 237 -5.97 -0.12 7.18
CA ASP A 237 -6.33 0.37 5.85
C ASP A 237 -5.11 0.55 4.94
N GLY A 238 -4.01 1.07 5.49
CA GLY A 238 -2.76 1.20 4.73
C GLY A 238 -2.09 -0.15 4.47
N ILE A 239 -2.16 -1.09 5.41
CA ILE A 239 -1.66 -2.46 5.21
C ILE A 239 -2.46 -3.15 4.11
N VAL A 240 -3.80 -3.06 4.14
CA VAL A 240 -4.67 -3.62 3.09
C VAL A 240 -4.39 -2.98 1.73
N THR A 241 -4.21 -1.67 1.68
CA THR A 241 -3.82 -0.96 0.46
C THR A 241 -2.49 -1.47 -0.09
N GLY A 242 -1.49 -1.63 0.78
CA GLY A 242 -0.21 -2.23 0.42
C GLY A 242 -0.35 -3.66 -0.13
N CYS A 243 -1.22 -4.48 0.48
CA CYS A 243 -1.54 -5.82 -0.03
C CYS A 243 -2.14 -5.77 -1.43
N ILE A 244 -3.14 -4.91 -1.67
CA ILE A 244 -3.80 -4.76 -2.98
C ILE A 244 -2.79 -4.36 -4.05
N LEU A 245 -1.94 -3.38 -3.77
CA LEU A 245 -0.89 -2.95 -4.68
C LEU A 245 0.11 -4.08 -4.98
N SER A 246 0.51 -4.83 -3.96
CA SER A 246 1.42 -5.98 -4.12
C SER A 246 0.79 -7.11 -4.91
N VAL A 247 -0.47 -7.46 -4.66
CA VAL A 247 -1.19 -8.48 -5.45
C VAL A 247 -1.25 -8.08 -6.93
N GLY A 248 -1.63 -6.85 -7.22
CA GLY A 248 -1.68 -6.35 -8.60
C GLY A 248 -0.32 -6.45 -9.29
N ARG A 249 0.76 -6.09 -8.58
CA ARG A 249 2.13 -6.18 -9.10
C ARG A 249 2.58 -7.62 -9.31
N VAL A 250 2.30 -8.53 -8.37
CA VAL A 250 2.64 -9.96 -8.50
C VAL A 250 1.91 -10.62 -9.67
N LEU A 251 0.60 -10.36 -9.80
CA LEU A 251 -0.20 -10.90 -10.90
C LEU A 251 0.23 -10.35 -12.26
N GLY A 252 0.71 -9.13 -12.33
CA GLY A 252 1.17 -8.52 -13.57
C GLY A 252 2.63 -8.82 -13.93
N GLU A 253 3.38 -9.50 -13.06
CA GLU A 253 4.81 -9.72 -13.25
C GLU A 253 5.07 -10.93 -14.15
N SER A 254 5.78 -10.71 -15.26
CA SER A 254 6.23 -11.77 -16.15
C SER A 254 7.76 -11.86 -16.22
N ALA A 255 8.45 -10.72 -16.32
CA ALA A 255 9.87 -10.69 -16.60
C ALA A 255 10.72 -11.35 -15.49
N ALA A 256 10.44 -11.07 -14.23
CA ALA A 256 11.15 -11.70 -13.14
C ALA A 256 10.84 -13.20 -13.04
N LEU A 257 9.59 -13.58 -13.26
CA LEU A 257 9.13 -14.98 -13.16
C LEU A 257 9.66 -15.87 -14.28
N LEU A 258 9.86 -15.32 -15.45
CA LEU A 258 10.44 -16.00 -16.59
C LEU A 258 11.78 -16.67 -16.23
N TYR A 259 12.61 -16.00 -15.45
CA TYR A 259 13.93 -16.49 -15.04
C TYR A 259 13.93 -17.31 -13.76
N THR A 260 12.93 -17.15 -12.90
CA THR A 260 12.93 -17.73 -11.56
C THR A 260 11.89 -18.83 -11.36
N ALA A 261 10.67 -18.67 -11.90
CA ALA A 261 9.60 -19.65 -11.79
C ALA A 261 9.55 -20.62 -12.97
N GLY A 262 9.95 -20.16 -14.17
CA GLY A 262 10.02 -20.97 -15.39
C GLY A 262 8.72 -21.01 -16.19
N PHE A 263 8.59 -22.01 -17.10
CA PHE A 263 7.56 -22.06 -18.13
C PHE A 263 6.71 -23.33 -18.09
N ALA A 264 6.88 -24.22 -17.12
CA ALA A 264 6.19 -25.50 -17.12
C ALA A 264 4.68 -25.33 -16.85
N HIS A 265 3.85 -25.80 -17.77
CA HIS A 265 2.40 -25.79 -17.67
C HIS A 265 1.90 -27.10 -17.03
N VAL A 266 2.34 -27.40 -15.81
CA VAL A 266 2.04 -28.65 -15.12
C VAL A 266 1.06 -28.41 -13.99
N LEU A 267 0.05 -29.27 -13.90
CA LEU A 267 -0.96 -29.23 -12.85
C LEU A 267 -0.45 -29.99 -11.63
N ASN A 268 -0.01 -29.27 -10.61
CA ASN A 268 0.53 -29.81 -9.37
C ASN A 268 -0.24 -29.28 -8.17
N GLY A 269 -0.19 -30.03 -7.04
CA GLY A 269 -0.63 -29.49 -5.75
C GLY A 269 0.27 -28.35 -5.26
N PHE A 270 -0.20 -27.56 -4.28
CA PHE A 270 0.51 -26.36 -3.82
C PHE A 270 1.98 -26.61 -3.46
N PHE A 271 2.28 -27.62 -2.65
CA PHE A 271 3.65 -27.90 -2.20
C PHE A 271 4.55 -28.42 -3.33
N GLU A 272 4.01 -29.23 -4.21
CA GLU A 272 4.71 -29.76 -5.37
C GLU A 272 4.99 -28.66 -6.40
N ALA A 273 4.00 -27.79 -6.65
CA ALA A 273 4.16 -26.63 -7.51
C ALA A 273 5.23 -25.68 -6.98
N MET A 274 5.32 -25.48 -5.65
CA MET A 274 6.35 -24.60 -5.05
C MET A 274 7.77 -25.12 -5.30
N SER A 275 7.99 -26.41 -5.35
CA SER A 275 9.31 -27.02 -5.59
C SER A 275 9.67 -27.21 -7.05
N GLY A 276 8.70 -27.08 -7.96
CA GLY A 276 8.87 -27.28 -9.39
C GLY A 276 8.76 -25.99 -10.21
N SER A 277 9.19 -26.10 -11.48
CA SER A 277 8.95 -25.06 -12.48
C SER A 277 7.47 -24.93 -12.76
N GLY A 278 6.97 -23.70 -12.82
CA GLY A 278 5.56 -23.41 -13.11
C GLY A 278 5.35 -22.08 -13.81
N ALA A 279 4.65 -22.11 -14.94
CA ALA A 279 4.23 -20.89 -15.61
C ALA A 279 3.08 -20.21 -14.84
N THR A 280 3.13 -18.88 -14.74
CA THR A 280 1.99 -18.08 -14.33
C THR A 280 1.21 -17.59 -15.54
N LEU A 281 0.01 -17.05 -15.35
CA LEU A 281 -0.81 -16.50 -16.44
C LEU A 281 -0.07 -15.43 -17.25
N THR A 282 0.76 -14.59 -16.62
CA THR A 282 1.54 -13.57 -17.31
C THR A 282 2.69 -14.16 -18.12
N VAL A 283 3.31 -15.22 -17.61
CA VAL A 283 4.35 -15.97 -18.34
C VAL A 283 3.71 -16.73 -19.49
N ALA A 284 2.56 -17.38 -19.29
CA ALA A 284 1.79 -18.03 -20.33
C ALA A 284 1.34 -17.04 -21.42
N LEU A 285 0.84 -15.87 -21.03
CA LEU A 285 0.51 -14.79 -21.96
C LEU A 285 1.69 -14.42 -22.85
N TYR A 286 2.86 -14.22 -22.25
CA TYR A 286 4.08 -13.94 -23.00
C TYR A 286 4.42 -15.08 -23.97
N PHE A 287 4.38 -16.32 -23.50
CA PHE A 287 4.72 -17.50 -24.29
C PHE A 287 3.78 -17.65 -25.51
N TYR A 288 2.47 -17.64 -25.31
CA TYR A 288 1.50 -17.78 -26.40
C TYR A 288 1.54 -16.58 -27.38
N ALA A 289 1.77 -15.36 -26.88
CA ALA A 289 1.84 -14.19 -27.74
C ALA A 289 3.15 -14.09 -28.54
N LYS A 290 4.29 -14.42 -27.90
CA LYS A 290 5.61 -14.15 -28.46
C LYS A 290 6.27 -15.36 -29.12
N GLU A 291 6.18 -16.53 -28.50
CA GLU A 291 6.88 -17.73 -28.96
C GLU A 291 5.99 -18.55 -29.91
N GLU A 292 4.71 -18.72 -29.61
CA GLU A 292 3.78 -19.49 -30.44
C GLU A 292 3.03 -18.64 -31.48
N GLY A 293 2.94 -17.31 -31.28
CA GLY A 293 2.16 -16.44 -32.17
C GLY A 293 0.64 -16.65 -32.11
N ALA A 294 0.16 -17.36 -31.09
CA ALA A 294 -1.25 -17.68 -30.88
C ALA A 294 -1.99 -16.52 -30.19
N PHE A 295 -2.20 -15.43 -30.91
CA PHE A 295 -2.78 -14.19 -30.37
C PHE A 295 -4.19 -14.39 -29.81
N ASP A 296 -5.01 -15.28 -30.35
CA ASP A 296 -6.36 -15.55 -29.87
C ASP A 296 -6.32 -16.12 -28.44
N VAL A 297 -5.42 -17.07 -28.18
CA VAL A 297 -5.17 -17.62 -26.84
C VAL A 297 -4.58 -16.55 -25.93
N ALA A 298 -3.64 -15.77 -26.41
CA ALA A 298 -3.02 -14.70 -25.64
C ALA A 298 -4.05 -13.64 -25.17
N PHE A 299 -4.98 -13.23 -26.05
CA PHE A 299 -6.08 -12.32 -25.67
C PHE A 299 -7.05 -12.96 -24.67
N ALA A 300 -7.33 -14.26 -24.80
CA ALA A 300 -8.13 -14.99 -23.83
C ALA A 300 -7.46 -14.98 -22.44
N ILE A 301 -6.16 -15.32 -22.37
CA ILE A 301 -5.37 -15.27 -21.13
C ILE A 301 -5.34 -13.85 -20.54
N ALA A 302 -5.12 -12.84 -21.36
CA ALA A 302 -5.12 -11.43 -20.91
C ALA A 302 -6.48 -11.05 -20.30
N SER A 303 -7.59 -11.48 -20.89
CA SER A 303 -8.94 -11.23 -20.35
C SER A 303 -9.15 -11.90 -19.01
N ILE A 304 -8.71 -13.16 -18.86
CA ILE A 304 -8.78 -13.89 -17.58
C ILE A 304 -7.91 -13.21 -16.51
N LEU A 305 -6.70 -12.81 -16.86
CA LEU A 305 -5.79 -12.12 -15.95
C LEU A 305 -6.41 -10.80 -15.44
N MET A 306 -7.07 -10.04 -16.32
CA MET A 306 -7.79 -8.82 -15.94
C MET A 306 -8.96 -9.12 -14.99
N ILE A 307 -9.77 -10.12 -15.30
CA ILE A 307 -10.91 -10.54 -14.46
C ILE A 307 -10.41 -11.04 -13.10
N LEU A 308 -9.38 -11.89 -13.10
CA LEU A 308 -8.77 -12.44 -11.88
C LEU A 308 -8.19 -11.34 -11.00
N THR A 309 -7.44 -10.40 -11.59
CA THR A 309 -6.88 -9.25 -10.87
C THR A 309 -7.97 -8.38 -10.26
N LEU A 310 -9.04 -8.10 -11.02
CA LEU A 310 -10.19 -7.34 -10.51
C LEU A 310 -10.89 -8.08 -9.37
N ALA A 311 -11.12 -9.38 -9.51
CA ALA A 311 -11.78 -10.20 -8.50
C ALA A 311 -10.97 -10.25 -7.19
N ILE A 312 -9.64 -10.46 -7.27
CA ILE A 312 -8.76 -10.52 -6.10
C ILE A 312 -8.68 -9.14 -5.42
N ASN A 313 -8.53 -8.06 -6.19
CA ASN A 313 -8.51 -6.71 -5.63
C ASN A 313 -9.83 -6.34 -4.97
N LEU A 314 -10.97 -6.73 -5.56
CA LEU A 314 -12.28 -6.54 -4.96
C LEU A 314 -12.42 -7.34 -3.66
N ALA A 315 -12.01 -8.61 -3.65
CA ALA A 315 -12.03 -9.45 -2.47
C ALA A 315 -11.15 -8.87 -1.34
N ALA A 316 -9.94 -8.41 -1.66
CA ALA A 316 -9.03 -7.76 -0.70
C ALA A 316 -9.63 -6.47 -0.13
N THR A 317 -10.26 -5.64 -0.97
CA THR A 317 -10.94 -4.41 -0.54
C THR A 317 -12.13 -4.70 0.37
N LEU A 318 -12.94 -5.70 0.03
CA LEU A 318 -14.09 -6.11 0.86
C LEU A 318 -13.63 -6.68 2.20
N ALA A 319 -12.57 -7.49 2.21
CA ALA A 319 -11.97 -8.00 3.44
C ALA A 319 -11.47 -6.84 4.32
N GLY A 320 -10.74 -5.87 3.77
CA GLY A 320 -10.28 -4.68 4.48
C GLY A 320 -11.43 -3.91 5.14
N LYS A 321 -12.49 -3.59 4.39
CA LYS A 321 -13.69 -2.91 4.91
C LYS A 321 -14.41 -3.70 5.99
N HIS A 322 -14.41 -5.03 5.91
CA HIS A 322 -15.00 -5.87 6.95
C HIS A 322 -14.23 -5.79 8.27
N PHE A 323 -12.90 -5.77 8.22
CA PHE A 323 -12.05 -5.59 9.41
C PHE A 323 -12.23 -4.19 10.02
N GLU A 324 -12.31 -3.15 9.19
CA GLU A 324 -12.58 -1.78 9.64
C GLU A 324 -13.93 -1.65 10.35
N LYS A 325 -14.98 -2.22 9.78
CA LYS A 325 -16.34 -2.18 10.38
C LYS A 325 -16.40 -2.86 11.75
N ARG A 326 -15.68 -3.99 11.92
CA ARG A 326 -15.60 -4.69 13.22
C ARG A 326 -14.83 -3.89 14.28
N ARG A 327 -13.93 -3.02 13.87
CA ARG A 327 -13.18 -2.15 14.78
C ARG A 327 -14.03 -0.99 15.30
N ASN A 328 -14.94 -0.48 14.47
CA ASN A 328 -15.80 0.68 14.78
C ASN A 328 -17.13 0.29 15.46
N ALA A 329 -17.39 -1.02 15.63
CA ALA A 329 -18.51 -1.58 16.38
C ALA A 329 -18.10 -2.01 17.77
#